data_f352248abdc3ab782f666707cad12a40
#
_entry.id   f352248abdc3ab782f666707cad12a40
#
_cell.length_a   1.000
_cell.length_b   1.000
_cell.length_c   1.000
_cell.angle_alpha   90.00
_cell.angle_beta   90.00
_cell.angle_gamma   90.00
#
_symmetry.space_group_name_H-M   'P 1'
#
loop_
_entity.id
_entity.type
_entity.pdbx_description
1 polymer ?
#
loop_
_entity_poly.entity_id
_entity_poly.type
_entity_poly.pdbx_seq_one_letter_code
_entity_poly.pdbx_strand_id
1 'polypeptide(L)'
;MKKELTTIQRDILDFLIDQIKGKGIPPTLAEVADHFGYRNRATVQQHFSAIEKKGFIKKNPKLSRGIELTLEDKFFVPKPVLGEVAAGNPLTIYPDAIDTVEHPTIARMPKDSFLLRVKGDSLKDAYIFSGDIVIVNPNLEPKNGQIVAAILDDAAVVKRFYKKKNEIELISENPDYKPIIIEKKYSSFKLVGIVVGVYRSMEKKKAG
;
A
#
# COMPACT_ATOMS: atom_id res chain seq x y z
N MET A 1 -24.53 14.49 -5.04
CA MET A 1 -24.22 13.46 -4.03
C MET A 1 -24.18 12.10 -4.72
N LYS A 2 -23.03 11.41 -4.79
CA LYS A 2 -22.94 10.02 -5.28
C LYS A 2 -23.67 9.14 -4.25
N LYS A 3 -24.66 8.36 -4.68
CA LYS A 3 -25.39 7.43 -3.80
C LYS A 3 -24.46 6.31 -3.37
N GLU A 4 -24.44 5.97 -2.08
CA GLU A 4 -23.64 4.87 -1.54
C GLU A 4 -24.01 3.52 -2.17
N LEU A 5 -22.99 2.67 -2.34
CA LEU A 5 -23.21 1.29 -2.77
C LEU A 5 -23.76 0.45 -1.60
N THR A 6 -24.66 -0.47 -1.89
CA THR A 6 -25.01 -1.54 -0.94
C THR A 6 -23.83 -2.50 -0.81
N THR A 7 -23.81 -3.32 0.26
CA THR A 7 -22.74 -4.28 0.51
C THR A 7 -22.49 -5.17 -0.72
N ILE A 8 -23.55 -5.79 -1.26
CA ILE A 8 -23.44 -6.66 -2.43
C ILE A 8 -22.96 -5.92 -3.70
N GLN A 9 -23.35 -4.66 -3.88
CA GLN A 9 -22.88 -3.86 -5.00
C GLN A 9 -21.38 -3.51 -4.85
N ARG A 10 -20.93 -3.33 -3.63
CA ARG A 10 -19.50 -3.13 -3.31
C ARG A 10 -18.70 -4.39 -3.60
N ASP A 11 -19.16 -5.55 -3.12
CA ASP A 11 -18.52 -6.83 -3.37
C ASP A 11 -18.39 -7.13 -4.87
N ILE A 12 -19.44 -6.87 -5.64
CA ILE A 12 -19.44 -7.01 -7.10
C ILE A 12 -18.46 -6.03 -7.75
N LEU A 13 -18.42 -4.78 -7.31
CA LEU A 13 -17.46 -3.80 -7.83
C LEU A 13 -16.02 -4.19 -7.51
N ASP A 14 -15.75 -4.66 -6.30
CA ASP A 14 -14.42 -5.11 -5.88
C ASP A 14 -13.97 -6.32 -6.70
N PHE A 15 -14.86 -7.28 -6.94
CA PHE A 15 -14.60 -8.40 -7.85
C PHE A 15 -14.27 -7.93 -9.28
N LEU A 16 -15.05 -6.97 -9.84
CA LEU A 16 -14.75 -6.38 -11.15
C LEU A 16 -13.36 -5.77 -11.20
N ILE A 17 -13.01 -4.99 -10.19
CA ILE A 17 -11.70 -4.34 -10.05
C ILE A 17 -10.59 -5.40 -10.03
N ASP A 18 -10.75 -6.45 -9.25
CA ASP A 18 -9.75 -7.52 -9.12
C ASP A 18 -9.57 -8.30 -10.43
N GLN A 19 -10.65 -8.62 -11.15
CA GLN A 19 -10.56 -9.30 -12.44
C GLN A 19 -9.89 -8.43 -13.51
N ILE A 20 -10.26 -7.15 -13.58
CA ILE A 20 -9.66 -6.22 -14.54
C ILE A 20 -8.17 -6.02 -14.22
N LYS A 21 -7.80 -5.89 -12.94
CA LYS A 21 -6.39 -5.75 -12.51
C LYS A 21 -5.57 -7.03 -12.72
N GLY A 22 -6.16 -8.20 -12.44
CA GLY A 22 -5.46 -9.47 -12.51
C GLY A 22 -5.33 -10.03 -13.93
N LYS A 23 -6.37 -9.88 -14.74
CA LYS A 23 -6.45 -10.47 -16.11
C LYS A 23 -6.35 -9.42 -17.22
N GLY A 24 -6.39 -8.13 -16.90
CA GLY A 24 -6.41 -7.05 -17.90
C GLY A 24 -7.73 -6.89 -18.66
N ILE A 25 -8.74 -7.70 -18.36
CA ILE A 25 -10.04 -7.68 -19.04
C ILE A 25 -11.20 -7.80 -18.05
N PRO A 26 -12.32 -7.12 -18.27
CA PRO A 26 -13.52 -7.24 -17.45
C PRO A 26 -14.11 -8.65 -17.51
N PRO A 27 -14.73 -9.17 -16.43
CA PRO A 27 -15.47 -10.41 -16.47
C PRO A 27 -16.78 -10.26 -17.25
N THR A 28 -17.28 -11.37 -17.78
CA THR A 28 -18.61 -11.47 -18.37
C THR A 28 -19.69 -11.54 -17.30
N LEU A 29 -20.95 -11.30 -17.65
CA LEU A 29 -22.08 -11.50 -16.75
C LEU A 29 -22.17 -12.95 -16.22
N ALA A 30 -21.74 -13.93 -17.01
CA ALA A 30 -21.71 -15.32 -16.59
C ALA A 30 -20.67 -15.56 -15.50
N GLU A 31 -19.43 -15.11 -15.71
CA GLU A 31 -18.35 -15.24 -14.74
C GLU A 31 -18.69 -14.55 -13.40
N VAL A 32 -19.38 -13.42 -13.44
CA VAL A 32 -19.86 -12.76 -12.22
C VAL A 32 -21.00 -13.57 -11.57
N ALA A 33 -21.96 -14.09 -12.35
CA ALA A 33 -23.04 -14.90 -11.83
C ALA A 33 -22.50 -16.17 -11.14
N ASP A 34 -21.56 -16.86 -11.78
CA ASP A 34 -20.93 -18.05 -11.24
C ASP A 34 -20.16 -17.76 -9.93
N HIS A 35 -19.41 -16.66 -9.91
CA HIS A 35 -18.64 -16.27 -8.71
C HIS A 35 -19.51 -15.98 -7.49
N PHE A 36 -20.67 -15.30 -7.71
CA PHE A 36 -21.59 -14.93 -6.62
C PHE A 36 -22.73 -15.94 -6.40
N GLY A 37 -22.74 -17.07 -7.12
CA GLY A 37 -23.75 -18.11 -6.98
C GLY A 37 -25.13 -17.69 -7.50
N TYR A 38 -25.21 -16.73 -8.43
CA TYR A 38 -26.48 -16.31 -9.03
C TYR A 38 -26.93 -17.29 -10.12
N ARG A 39 -28.16 -17.78 -10.00
CA ARG A 39 -28.79 -18.66 -11.02
C ARG A 39 -29.09 -17.94 -12.33
N ASN A 40 -29.22 -16.62 -12.30
CA ASN A 40 -29.65 -15.83 -13.45
C ASN A 40 -28.73 -14.62 -13.69
N ARG A 41 -28.24 -14.49 -14.91
CA ARG A 41 -27.43 -13.34 -15.36
C ARG A 41 -28.19 -11.99 -15.28
N ALA A 42 -29.54 -12.03 -15.32
CA ALA A 42 -30.37 -10.84 -15.16
C ALA A 42 -30.15 -10.16 -13.80
N THR A 43 -29.93 -10.92 -12.73
CA THR A 43 -29.61 -10.38 -11.41
C THR A 43 -28.31 -9.58 -11.42
N VAL A 44 -27.26 -10.13 -12.05
CA VAL A 44 -25.97 -9.42 -12.23
C VAL A 44 -26.16 -8.15 -13.04
N GLN A 45 -26.98 -8.22 -14.10
CA GLN A 45 -27.27 -7.05 -14.95
C GLN A 45 -27.99 -5.95 -14.18
N GLN A 46 -28.90 -6.30 -13.25
CA GLN A 46 -29.55 -5.33 -12.35
C GLN A 46 -28.53 -4.65 -11.43
N HIS A 47 -27.63 -5.43 -10.81
CA HIS A 47 -26.55 -4.86 -9.98
C HIS A 47 -25.65 -3.95 -10.79
N PHE A 48 -25.22 -4.36 -11.98
CA PHE A 48 -24.41 -3.53 -12.86
C PHE A 48 -25.12 -2.22 -13.24
N SER A 49 -26.43 -2.29 -13.54
CA SER A 49 -27.19 -1.08 -13.85
C SER A 49 -27.31 -0.14 -12.65
N ALA A 50 -27.43 -0.69 -11.44
CA ALA A 50 -27.44 0.11 -10.22
C ALA A 50 -26.07 0.74 -9.92
N ILE A 51 -24.96 -0.01 -10.12
CA ILE A 51 -23.58 0.46 -9.94
C ILE A 51 -23.26 1.56 -10.98
N GLU A 52 -23.72 1.37 -12.24
CA GLU A 52 -23.59 2.34 -13.32
C GLU A 52 -24.33 3.65 -13.03
N LYS A 53 -25.62 3.56 -12.59
CA LYS A 53 -26.41 4.74 -12.18
C LYS A 53 -25.78 5.51 -11.03
N LYS A 54 -24.97 4.84 -10.21
CA LYS A 54 -24.19 5.45 -9.11
C LYS A 54 -22.83 6.00 -9.58
N GLY A 55 -22.50 5.85 -10.88
CA GLY A 55 -21.32 6.41 -11.50
C GLY A 55 -20.01 5.66 -11.19
N PHE A 56 -20.06 4.37 -10.85
CA PHE A 56 -18.86 3.57 -10.55
C PHE A 56 -18.35 2.77 -11.75
N ILE A 57 -19.23 2.44 -12.69
CA ILE A 57 -18.89 1.78 -13.95
C ILE A 57 -19.65 2.44 -15.10
N LYS A 58 -19.16 2.23 -16.32
CA LYS A 58 -19.84 2.52 -17.57
C LYS A 58 -19.96 1.23 -18.37
N LYS A 59 -21.12 0.95 -18.96
CA LYS A 59 -21.34 -0.23 -19.76
C LYS A 59 -21.35 0.11 -21.25
N ASN A 60 -20.65 -0.70 -22.03
CA ASN A 60 -20.81 -0.71 -23.47
C ASN A 60 -21.66 -1.93 -23.88
N PRO A 61 -22.94 -1.74 -24.21
CA PRO A 61 -23.86 -2.85 -24.49
C PRO A 61 -23.50 -3.66 -25.75
N LYS A 62 -22.62 -3.13 -26.59
CA LYS A 62 -22.17 -3.81 -27.83
C LYS A 62 -21.04 -4.82 -27.60
N LEU A 63 -20.45 -4.84 -26.41
CA LEU A 63 -19.32 -5.70 -26.08
C LEU A 63 -19.67 -6.66 -24.94
N SER A 64 -19.38 -7.94 -25.08
CA SER A 64 -19.61 -8.95 -24.04
C SER A 64 -18.81 -8.69 -22.75
N ARG A 65 -17.67 -8.00 -22.87
CA ARG A 65 -16.79 -7.55 -21.78
C ARG A 65 -16.70 -6.01 -21.73
N GLY A 66 -17.80 -5.35 -22.12
CA GLY A 66 -17.87 -3.90 -22.26
C GLY A 66 -18.14 -3.18 -20.94
N ILE A 67 -17.37 -3.44 -19.90
CA ILE A 67 -17.45 -2.73 -18.62
C ILE A 67 -16.18 -1.91 -18.46
N GLU A 68 -16.34 -0.61 -18.27
CA GLU A 68 -15.29 0.34 -17.94
C GLU A 68 -15.51 0.83 -16.51
N LEU A 69 -14.47 0.88 -15.73
CA LEU A 69 -14.52 1.48 -14.39
C LEU A 69 -14.50 3.00 -14.53
N THR A 70 -15.56 3.67 -14.07
CA THR A 70 -15.64 5.14 -14.07
C THR A 70 -14.99 5.70 -12.79
N LEU A 71 -13.70 5.37 -12.58
CA LEU A 71 -13.02 5.62 -11.33
C LEU A 71 -12.08 6.83 -11.44
N GLU A 72 -12.47 7.88 -12.14
CA GLU A 72 -11.64 9.09 -12.27
C GLU A 72 -11.19 9.64 -10.90
N ASP A 73 -12.00 9.47 -9.84
CA ASP A 73 -11.64 9.88 -8.46
C ASP A 73 -11.15 8.73 -7.55
N LYS A 74 -11.03 7.48 -8.05
CA LYS A 74 -10.75 6.31 -7.20
C LYS A 74 -9.44 5.59 -7.53
N PHE A 75 -8.65 6.13 -8.42
CA PHE A 75 -7.27 5.65 -8.61
C PHE A 75 -6.35 6.01 -7.45
N PHE A 76 -6.81 6.91 -6.57
CA PHE A 76 -6.07 7.33 -5.40
C PHE A 76 -6.87 6.98 -4.14
N VAL A 77 -6.26 6.25 -3.24
CA VAL A 77 -6.81 5.95 -1.91
C VAL A 77 -5.99 6.74 -0.89
N PRO A 78 -6.61 7.62 -0.09
CA PRO A 78 -5.90 8.29 0.96
C PRO A 78 -5.43 7.27 2.01
N LYS A 79 -4.14 7.27 2.30
CA LYS A 79 -3.55 6.49 3.39
C LYS A 79 -2.81 7.42 4.35
N PRO A 80 -2.99 7.25 5.65
CA PRO A 80 -2.30 8.06 6.63
C PRO A 80 -0.79 7.73 6.63
N VAL A 81 0.02 8.76 6.74
CA VAL A 81 1.45 8.66 7.05
C VAL A 81 1.58 8.70 8.57
N LEU A 82 1.93 7.56 9.18
CA LEU A 82 1.92 7.40 10.64
C LEU A 82 3.15 8.01 11.34
N GLY A 83 4.16 8.43 10.60
CA GLY A 83 5.33 9.02 11.21
C GLY A 83 6.45 9.31 10.23
N GLU A 84 7.50 9.94 10.73
CA GLU A 84 8.76 10.13 10.04
C GLU A 84 9.80 9.12 10.55
N VAL A 85 10.59 8.59 9.66
CA VAL A 85 11.64 7.62 9.97
C VAL A 85 12.98 8.26 9.68
N ALA A 86 13.82 8.39 10.68
CA ALA A 86 15.14 8.95 10.48
C ALA A 86 16.11 7.96 9.87
N ALA A 87 16.89 8.48 8.96
CA ALA A 87 18.11 7.90 8.54
C ALA A 87 19.25 8.57 9.34
N GLY A 88 19.51 8.11 10.56
CA GLY A 88 20.65 8.59 11.30
C GLY A 88 20.42 8.96 12.77
N ASN A 89 19.34 9.65 13.12
CA ASN A 89 18.96 9.94 14.50
C ASN A 89 17.55 9.42 14.83
N PRO A 90 17.34 8.99 16.09
CA PRO A 90 16.05 8.46 16.53
C PRO A 90 14.90 9.45 16.33
N LEU A 91 13.80 8.99 15.75
CA LEU A 91 12.60 9.78 15.56
C LEU A 91 11.36 9.09 16.09
N THR A 92 10.48 9.89 16.62
CA THR A 92 9.24 9.50 17.29
C THR A 92 8.23 8.99 16.27
N ILE A 93 7.61 7.85 16.52
CA ILE A 93 6.37 7.44 15.84
C ILE A 93 5.25 8.23 16.51
N TYR A 94 4.56 9.07 15.74
CA TYR A 94 3.38 9.76 16.22
C TYR A 94 2.19 8.81 16.22
N PRO A 95 1.40 8.73 17.30
CA PRO A 95 0.18 7.94 17.35
C PRO A 95 -0.88 8.43 16.34
N ASP A 96 -0.80 9.70 15.96
CA ASP A 96 -1.69 10.32 14.99
C ASP A 96 -1.02 10.48 13.62
N ALA A 97 -1.82 10.39 12.56
CA ALA A 97 -1.33 10.59 11.21
C ALA A 97 -0.78 12.01 11.01
N ILE A 98 0.48 12.13 10.60
CA ILE A 98 1.14 13.43 10.37
C ILE A 98 0.82 14.00 8.98
N ASP A 99 0.36 13.16 8.05
CA ASP A 99 0.03 13.55 6.68
C ASP A 99 -0.87 12.46 6.05
N THR A 100 -1.47 12.78 4.92
CA THR A 100 -2.23 11.82 4.12
C THR A 100 -1.70 11.84 2.70
N VAL A 101 -1.36 10.66 2.18
CA VAL A 101 -0.92 10.52 0.79
C VAL A 101 -1.99 9.81 0.00
N GLU A 102 -2.45 10.46 -1.05
CA GLU A 102 -3.25 9.81 -2.09
C GLU A 102 -2.31 8.98 -2.96
N HIS A 103 -2.49 7.67 -2.95
CA HIS A 103 -1.69 6.78 -3.79
C HIS A 103 -2.53 6.12 -4.87
N PRO A 104 -1.94 5.81 -6.05
CA PRO A 104 -2.64 5.07 -7.08
C PRO A 104 -3.10 3.70 -6.54
N THR A 105 -4.36 3.36 -6.71
CA THR A 105 -4.91 2.02 -6.36
C THR A 105 -4.23 0.90 -7.15
N ILE A 106 -3.52 1.24 -8.22
CA ILE A 106 -2.68 0.32 -9.01
C ILE A 106 -1.52 -0.24 -8.17
N ALA A 107 -1.00 0.54 -7.22
CA ALA A 107 -0.04 0.02 -6.25
C ALA A 107 -0.79 -0.85 -5.24
N ARG A 108 -0.79 -2.16 -5.46
CA ARG A 108 -1.44 -3.15 -4.60
C ARG A 108 -0.76 -3.14 -3.23
N MET A 109 -1.24 -2.29 -2.34
CA MET A 109 -0.77 -2.32 -0.95
C MET A 109 -1.46 -3.45 -0.20
N PRO A 110 -0.71 -4.28 0.54
CA PRO A 110 -1.30 -5.23 1.48
C PRO A 110 -2.24 -4.51 2.45
N LYS A 111 -3.34 -5.18 2.85
CA LYS A 111 -4.45 -4.56 3.59
C LYS A 111 -4.00 -3.79 4.84
N ASP A 112 -3.08 -4.34 5.59
CA ASP A 112 -2.62 -3.80 6.88
C ASP A 112 -1.34 -2.97 6.76
N SER A 113 -0.91 -2.65 5.52
CA SER A 113 0.26 -1.80 5.30
C SER A 113 -0.01 -0.37 5.74
N PHE A 114 1.01 0.27 6.25
CA PHE A 114 1.03 1.67 6.61
C PHE A 114 2.19 2.40 5.94
N LEU A 115 2.16 3.72 6.00
CA LEU A 115 3.11 4.59 5.34
C LEU A 115 4.01 5.28 6.36
N LEU A 116 5.30 5.38 6.02
CA LEU A 116 6.27 6.17 6.77
C LEU A 116 7.00 7.11 5.82
N ARG A 117 7.21 8.36 6.24
CA ARG A 117 8.03 9.32 5.51
C ARG A 117 9.50 9.12 5.86
N VAL A 118 10.33 8.96 4.87
CA VAL A 118 11.80 8.85 5.04
C VAL A 118 12.39 10.23 5.29
N LYS A 119 13.28 10.32 6.28
CA LYS A 119 14.06 11.51 6.58
C LYS A 119 15.54 11.15 6.63
N GLY A 120 16.37 11.92 5.94
CA GLY A 120 17.82 11.65 5.81
C GLY A 120 18.15 10.79 4.59
N ASP A 121 19.39 10.34 4.51
CA ASP A 121 20.01 9.77 3.32
C ASP A 121 20.66 8.39 3.54
N SER A 122 20.35 7.70 4.64
CA SER A 122 20.99 6.42 4.97
C SER A 122 20.65 5.29 3.99
N LEU A 123 19.69 5.49 3.11
CA LEU A 123 19.29 4.53 2.07
C LEU A 123 19.51 5.09 0.65
N LYS A 124 20.38 6.09 0.48
CA LYS A 124 20.59 6.75 -0.82
C LYS A 124 21.05 5.78 -1.90
N ASP A 125 21.89 4.80 -1.57
CA ASP A 125 22.40 3.81 -2.53
C ASP A 125 21.37 2.71 -2.84
N ALA A 126 20.27 2.62 -2.05
CA ALA A 126 19.07 1.88 -2.38
C ALA A 126 18.03 2.75 -3.13
N TYR A 127 18.41 3.95 -3.59
CA TYR A 127 17.56 4.92 -4.28
C TYR A 127 16.35 5.38 -3.48
N ILE A 128 16.42 5.32 -2.15
CA ILE A 128 15.41 5.84 -1.22
C ILE A 128 15.96 7.12 -0.59
N PHE A 129 15.28 8.24 -0.80
CA PHE A 129 15.75 9.56 -0.42
C PHE A 129 14.84 10.21 0.62
N SER A 130 15.35 11.26 1.25
CA SER A 130 14.56 12.08 2.17
C SER A 130 13.31 12.64 1.48
N GLY A 131 12.16 12.52 2.13
CA GLY A 131 10.86 12.91 1.60
C GLY A 131 10.08 11.79 0.92
N ASP A 132 10.71 10.67 0.57
CA ASP A 132 10.02 9.51 0.06
C ASP A 132 9.06 8.92 1.09
N ILE A 133 8.02 8.25 0.61
CA ILE A 133 7.10 7.49 1.44
C ILE A 133 7.38 6.00 1.23
N VAL A 134 7.74 5.29 2.28
CA VAL A 134 7.87 3.83 2.25
C VAL A 134 6.59 3.16 2.70
N ILE A 135 6.23 2.09 2.00
CA ILE A 135 5.08 1.25 2.29
C ILE A 135 5.57 0.08 3.14
N VAL A 136 5.08 -0.04 4.35
CA VAL A 136 5.51 -1.06 5.32
C VAL A 136 4.42 -2.10 5.50
N ASN A 137 4.75 -3.37 5.31
CA ASN A 137 3.87 -4.50 5.61
C ASN A 137 4.30 -5.15 6.94
N PRO A 138 3.46 -5.08 7.98
CA PRO A 138 3.78 -5.62 9.30
C PRO A 138 3.60 -7.14 9.39
N ASN A 139 2.93 -7.78 8.43
CA ASN A 139 2.52 -9.19 8.50
C ASN A 139 3.54 -10.16 7.88
N LEU A 140 4.67 -9.67 7.41
CA LEU A 140 5.70 -10.48 6.77
C LEU A 140 6.92 -10.64 7.68
N GLU A 141 7.47 -11.85 7.73
CA GLU A 141 8.78 -12.09 8.36
C GLU A 141 9.92 -11.68 7.42
N PRO A 142 10.89 -10.89 7.89
CA PRO A 142 11.97 -10.41 7.06
C PRO A 142 12.98 -11.51 6.73
N LYS A 143 13.47 -11.47 5.51
CA LYS A 143 14.61 -12.25 5.04
C LYS A 143 15.85 -11.36 4.96
N ASN A 144 17.01 -11.96 5.08
CA ASN A 144 18.29 -11.25 4.92
C ASN A 144 18.33 -10.50 3.59
N GLY A 145 18.80 -9.26 3.63
CA GLY A 145 18.86 -8.38 2.48
C GLY A 145 17.60 -7.55 2.21
N GLN A 146 16.50 -7.76 2.94
CA GLN A 146 15.31 -6.93 2.79
C GLN A 146 15.41 -5.63 3.59
N ILE A 147 14.77 -4.57 3.11
CA ILE A 147 14.66 -3.31 3.84
C ILE A 147 13.48 -3.43 4.82
N VAL A 148 13.70 -3.10 6.07
CA VAL A 148 12.72 -3.18 7.15
C VAL A 148 12.56 -1.84 7.84
N ALA A 149 11.38 -1.64 8.42
CA ALA A 149 11.15 -0.63 9.45
C ALA A 149 11.26 -1.29 10.82
N ALA A 150 11.97 -0.66 11.73
CA ALA A 150 12.18 -1.13 13.10
C ALA A 150 12.15 0.03 14.08
N ILE A 151 11.86 -0.27 15.34
CA ILE A 151 11.99 0.65 16.46
C ILE A 151 13.23 0.22 17.26
N LEU A 152 14.07 1.16 17.57
CA LEU A 152 15.27 1.01 18.37
C LEU A 152 15.35 2.17 19.36
N ASP A 153 15.30 1.91 20.66
CA ASP A 153 15.27 2.94 21.71
C ASP A 153 14.24 4.05 21.44
N ASP A 154 12.99 3.65 21.21
CA ASP A 154 11.86 4.53 20.89
C ASP A 154 11.97 5.31 19.57
N ALA A 155 12.95 4.95 18.77
CA ALA A 155 13.19 5.56 17.47
C ALA A 155 12.84 4.63 16.31
N ALA A 156 12.12 5.14 15.35
CA ALA A 156 11.86 4.42 14.11
C ALA A 156 13.06 4.59 13.15
N VAL A 157 13.53 3.47 12.60
CA VAL A 157 14.58 3.43 11.60
C VAL A 157 14.16 2.56 10.41
N VAL A 158 14.68 2.89 9.22
CA VAL A 158 14.57 2.03 8.02
C VAL A 158 15.98 1.66 7.59
N LYS A 159 16.25 0.35 7.53
CA LYS A 159 17.57 -0.20 7.24
C LYS A 159 17.45 -1.53 6.51
N ARG A 160 18.55 -2.00 5.93
CA ARG A 160 18.64 -3.35 5.40
C ARG A 160 18.92 -4.35 6.53
N PHE A 161 18.12 -5.39 6.57
CA PHE A 161 18.07 -6.38 7.63
C PHE A 161 18.94 -7.59 7.32
N TYR A 162 19.76 -7.99 8.29
CA TYR A 162 20.49 -9.27 8.29
C TYR A 162 20.40 -9.93 9.65
N LYS A 163 19.88 -11.15 9.68
CA LYS A 163 19.81 -11.98 10.88
C LYS A 163 20.95 -12.96 10.86
N LYS A 164 21.78 -12.94 11.89
CA LYS A 164 22.85 -13.89 12.18
C LYS A 164 22.48 -14.78 13.36
N LYS A 165 23.36 -15.72 13.73
CA LYS A 165 23.09 -16.71 14.80
C LYS A 165 22.74 -16.03 16.14
N ASN A 166 23.45 -14.99 16.53
CA ASN A 166 23.33 -14.35 17.85
C ASN A 166 22.99 -12.85 17.79
N GLU A 167 22.87 -12.26 16.63
CA GLU A 167 22.67 -10.83 16.44
C GLU A 167 21.82 -10.53 15.21
N ILE A 168 21.27 -9.33 15.16
CA ILE A 168 20.66 -8.73 13.98
C ILE A 168 21.52 -7.53 13.60
N GLU A 169 21.84 -7.42 12.33
CA GLU A 169 22.49 -6.25 11.77
C GLU A 169 21.48 -5.44 10.97
N LEU A 170 21.41 -4.15 11.27
CA LEU A 170 20.68 -3.17 10.48
C LEU A 170 21.68 -2.29 9.73
N ILE A 171 21.77 -2.49 8.43
CA ILE A 171 22.78 -1.87 7.57
C ILE A 171 22.17 -0.73 6.78
N SER A 172 22.85 0.41 6.75
CA SER A 172 22.52 1.52 5.87
C SER A 172 22.99 1.23 4.44
N GLU A 173 22.27 1.71 3.46
CA GLU A 173 22.70 1.79 2.06
C GLU A 173 23.34 3.17 1.81
N ASN A 174 24.33 3.49 2.62
CA ASN A 174 25.16 4.67 2.58
C ASN A 174 26.39 4.40 3.44
N PRO A 175 27.61 4.43 2.88
CA PRO A 175 28.84 4.09 3.58
C PRO A 175 29.20 5.06 4.74
N ASP A 176 28.58 6.25 4.75
CA ASP A 176 28.79 7.23 5.83
C ASP A 176 28.16 6.79 7.17
N TYR A 177 27.35 5.72 7.15
CA TYR A 177 26.65 5.20 8.34
C TYR A 177 27.19 3.83 8.72
N LYS A 178 27.58 3.67 9.97
CA LYS A 178 27.99 2.36 10.51
C LYS A 178 26.77 1.42 10.68
N PRO A 179 26.94 0.11 10.50
CA PRO A 179 25.92 -0.87 10.84
C PRO A 179 25.49 -0.77 12.30
N ILE A 180 24.22 -0.95 12.58
CA ILE A 180 23.66 -1.09 13.93
C ILE A 180 23.61 -2.58 14.24
N ILE A 181 24.33 -3.01 15.28
CA ILE A 181 24.37 -4.40 15.72
C ILE A 181 23.49 -4.54 16.96
N ILE A 182 22.54 -5.47 16.89
CA ILE A 182 21.54 -5.72 17.93
C ILE A 182 21.77 -7.15 18.44
N GLU A 183 22.27 -7.26 19.65
CA GLU A 183 22.46 -8.55 20.31
C GLU A 183 21.10 -9.12 20.77
N LYS A 184 20.98 -10.46 20.92
CA LYS A 184 19.75 -11.13 21.37
C LYS A 184 19.20 -10.63 22.71
N LYS A 185 20.05 -10.07 23.55
CA LYS A 185 19.67 -9.55 24.89
C LYS A 185 19.14 -8.11 24.85
N TYR A 186 19.18 -7.47 23.71
CA TYR A 186 18.76 -6.08 23.57
C TYR A 186 17.24 -5.96 23.61
N SER A 187 16.71 -5.37 24.68
CA SER A 187 15.26 -5.35 24.97
C SER A 187 14.48 -4.25 24.23
N SER A 188 15.17 -3.23 23.73
CA SER A 188 14.54 -2.07 23.12
C SER A 188 14.48 -2.13 21.57
N PHE A 189 14.59 -3.33 21.00
CA PHE A 189 14.44 -3.55 19.57
C PHE A 189 13.09 -4.19 19.24
N LYS A 190 12.36 -3.58 18.32
CA LYS A 190 11.11 -4.11 17.77
C LYS A 190 11.10 -3.99 16.25
N LEU A 191 11.00 -5.12 15.57
CA LEU A 191 10.73 -5.14 14.15
C LEU A 191 9.28 -4.72 13.89
N VAL A 192 9.07 -3.76 13.00
CA VAL A 192 7.74 -3.20 12.70
C VAL A 192 7.17 -3.79 11.43
N GLY A 193 8.00 -4.04 10.42
CA GLY A 193 7.59 -4.67 9.17
C GLY A 193 8.60 -4.53 8.05
N ILE A 194 8.26 -5.07 6.89
CA ILE A 194 9.10 -5.05 5.68
C ILE A 194 8.66 -3.90 4.79
N VAL A 195 9.60 -3.17 4.24
CA VAL A 195 9.35 -2.20 3.18
C VAL A 195 9.05 -2.95 1.89
N VAL A 196 7.83 -2.82 1.39
CA VAL A 196 7.33 -3.51 0.18
C VAL A 196 7.18 -2.59 -1.01
N GLY A 197 7.39 -1.28 -0.82
CA GLY A 197 7.32 -0.30 -1.89
C GLY A 197 7.78 1.07 -1.44
N VAL A 198 8.08 1.91 -2.42
CA VAL A 198 8.45 3.32 -2.24
C VAL A 198 7.55 4.15 -3.14
N TYR A 199 7.03 5.24 -2.62
CA TYR A 199 6.30 6.25 -3.37
C TYR A 199 7.04 7.58 -3.29
N ARG A 200 7.25 8.22 -4.43
CA ARG A 200 7.83 9.56 -4.55
C ARG A 200 6.93 10.42 -5.42
N SER A 201 6.43 11.53 -4.88
CA SER A 201 5.80 12.54 -5.70
C SER A 201 6.88 13.37 -6.40
N MET A 202 6.75 13.52 -7.71
CA MET A 202 7.61 14.39 -8.50
C MET A 202 7.08 15.84 -8.57
N GLU A 203 5.88 16.07 -8.04
CA GLU A 203 5.32 17.40 -7.93
C GLU A 203 5.99 18.19 -6.81
N LYS A 204 6.44 19.39 -7.11
CA LYS A 204 6.89 20.35 -6.07
C LYS A 204 5.65 20.76 -5.27
N LYS A 205 5.57 20.40 -3.97
CA LYS A 205 4.61 21.04 -3.07
C LYS A 205 4.84 22.56 -3.19
N LYS A 206 3.81 23.31 -3.60
CA LYS A 206 3.84 24.75 -3.47
C LYS A 206 4.04 25.05 -1.99
N ALA A 207 5.14 25.71 -1.66
CA ALA A 207 5.33 26.25 -0.32
C ALA A 207 4.17 27.24 -0.07
N GLY A 208 3.29 26.89 0.88
CA GLY A 208 2.27 27.80 1.42
C GLY A 208 2.88 28.76 2.40
#